data_764dcfe829ddb3ba53afd329d685c0af
#
_entry.id   764dcfe829ddb3ba53afd329d685c0af
#
_cell.length_a   1.000
_cell.length_b   1.000
_cell.length_c   1.000
_cell.angle_alpha   90.00
_cell.angle_beta   90.00
_cell.angle_gamma   90.00
#
_symmetry.space_group_name_H-M   'P 1'
#
loop_
_entity.id
_entity.type
_entity.pdbx_description
1 polymer ?
#
loop_
_entity_poly.entity_id
_entity_poly.type
_entity_poly.pdbx_seq_one_letter_code
_entity_poly.pdbx_strand_id
1 'polypeptide(L)'
;MAKEIKFNIEARAKMKEGADALADAVKVTLGPKGRNVVIAKKFGAPQVTKDGVTVAKEIQLEDQFADMGAQMVKEVASKTNEQAGDGTTTATVLAQAIINVGLKNVTAGANPMDLKRGIDKAVAAVVESLREQSQEVGEDYAKIEQVGTISANNDNYIGKLIADAMSKVKKDGVITVEEAKGTETEVKVVEGMQFDRGYISPYFMTNGDKMEAVLDAPYILVTDKKISTMKDLLPVLEPIAREGKALLIVAEDVDGEALTTLVVNKLRGTLKIAAVKAPGFGDRRKEMLQDIAVLTGGMVISEERGFSLENTTPDMLGKAEKVVVTKDNTTVVNGAGAADAIQERADLIRKQIETTTSDYDREKLQERLGKLAGGVAVLYVGAATEVEMKEKKDRVEDALSATRAAVEEGIVPGGGVAYIRASEAIKDLKGVNEDETTGIHIVARAIEEPLRQIAANAGVEGSVIINKIREGKGDFGYNARTDEYVNMFEAGVIDPTKVSRVALENAASVAGMFLTTECAIVDLPEPAAPAVPAGGMGGMM
;
A
#
# COMPACT_ATOMS: atom_id res chain seq x y z
N MET A 1 8.47 23.20 25.48
CA MET A 1 9.74 22.45 25.37
C MET A 1 10.79 23.35 24.75
N ALA A 2 12.04 23.31 25.24
CA ALA A 2 13.15 23.99 24.57
C ALA A 2 13.52 23.26 23.29
N LYS A 3 14.06 23.98 22.31
CA LYS A 3 14.45 23.44 21.00
C LYS A 3 15.97 23.50 20.86
N GLU A 4 16.56 22.48 20.24
CA GLU A 4 17.92 22.51 19.71
C GLU A 4 17.87 22.76 18.21
N ILE A 5 18.76 23.62 17.73
CA ILE A 5 18.79 24.05 16.33
C ILE A 5 20.18 23.83 15.79
N LYS A 6 20.28 23.13 14.65
CA LYS A 6 21.53 22.97 13.89
C LYS A 6 21.37 23.55 12.50
N PHE A 7 22.48 24.05 11.95
CA PHE A 7 22.50 24.74 10.67
C PHE A 7 23.54 24.11 9.73
N ASN A 8 23.42 24.41 8.45
CA ASN A 8 24.42 24.15 7.43
C ASN A 8 24.88 22.67 7.39
N ILE A 9 26.19 22.49 7.32
CA ILE A 9 26.85 21.18 7.18
C ILE A 9 26.54 20.29 8.39
N GLU A 10 26.48 20.85 9.61
CA GLU A 10 26.23 20.06 10.83
C GLU A 10 24.84 19.41 10.79
N ALA A 11 23.80 20.18 10.43
CA ALA A 11 22.45 19.67 10.32
C ALA A 11 22.36 18.55 9.25
N ARG A 12 22.89 18.85 8.04
CA ARG A 12 22.86 17.91 6.92
C ARG A 12 23.67 16.63 7.19
N ALA A 13 24.83 16.73 7.84
CA ALA A 13 25.66 15.58 8.19
C ALA A 13 24.94 14.63 9.14
N LYS A 14 24.28 15.17 10.17
CA LYS A 14 23.51 14.38 11.14
C LYS A 14 22.28 13.72 10.51
N MET A 15 21.51 14.47 9.74
CA MET A 15 20.36 13.91 9.02
C MET A 15 20.79 12.82 8.02
N LYS A 16 21.93 13.02 7.34
CA LYS A 16 22.51 12.00 6.43
C LYS A 16 22.87 10.71 7.15
N GLU A 17 23.46 10.80 8.34
CA GLU A 17 23.78 9.63 9.18
C GLU A 17 22.52 8.76 9.40
N GLY A 18 21.39 9.39 9.72
CA GLY A 18 20.12 8.69 9.91
C GLY A 18 19.54 8.12 8.61
N ALA A 19 19.59 8.89 7.52
CA ALA A 19 19.16 8.42 6.22
C ALA A 19 19.95 7.19 5.75
N ASP A 20 21.28 7.21 5.95
CA ASP A 20 22.15 6.08 5.64
C ASP A 20 21.85 4.87 6.54
N ALA A 21 21.68 5.06 7.84
CA ALA A 21 21.38 3.98 8.78
C ALA A 21 20.10 3.21 8.39
N LEU A 22 19.05 3.94 8.03
CA LEU A 22 17.81 3.33 7.56
C LEU A 22 18.01 2.62 6.21
N ALA A 23 18.57 3.31 5.23
CA ALA A 23 18.72 2.76 3.89
C ALA A 23 19.65 1.54 3.87
N ASP A 24 20.72 1.52 4.67
CA ASP A 24 21.63 0.40 4.80
C ASP A 24 20.96 -0.83 5.42
N ALA A 25 20.03 -0.64 6.36
CA ALA A 25 19.24 -1.74 6.92
C ALA A 25 18.23 -2.31 5.90
N VAL A 26 17.63 -1.45 5.07
CA VAL A 26 16.62 -1.85 4.08
C VAL A 26 17.26 -2.50 2.84
N LYS A 27 18.33 -1.93 2.28
CA LYS A 27 18.91 -2.35 0.99
C LYS A 27 19.44 -3.79 0.93
N VAL A 28 19.72 -4.40 2.09
CA VAL A 28 20.19 -5.80 2.16
C VAL A 28 19.11 -6.79 1.72
N THR A 29 17.86 -6.38 1.67
CA THR A 29 16.73 -7.21 1.25
C THR A 29 16.53 -7.25 -0.26
N LEU A 30 17.16 -6.35 -1.03
CA LEU A 30 16.89 -6.13 -2.44
C LEU A 30 17.39 -7.28 -3.33
N GLY A 31 16.53 -7.70 -4.25
CA GLY A 31 16.84 -8.66 -5.31
C GLY A 31 16.80 -10.14 -4.90
N PRO A 32 17.05 -11.07 -5.84
CA PRO A 32 16.84 -12.49 -5.64
C PRO A 32 17.78 -13.13 -4.60
N LYS A 33 18.92 -12.50 -4.34
CA LYS A 33 19.87 -12.91 -3.28
C LYS A 33 19.85 -11.97 -2.07
N GLY A 34 18.82 -11.12 -1.96
CA GLY A 34 18.55 -10.32 -0.78
C GLY A 34 18.30 -11.19 0.46
N ARG A 35 18.63 -10.64 1.64
CA ARG A 35 18.61 -11.37 2.92
C ARG A 35 17.52 -10.85 3.83
N ASN A 36 17.10 -11.67 4.77
CA ASN A 36 16.15 -11.29 5.80
C ASN A 36 16.76 -10.32 6.80
N VAL A 37 15.92 -9.42 7.31
CA VAL A 37 16.19 -8.61 8.49
C VAL A 37 15.41 -9.18 9.66
N VAL A 38 16.04 -9.24 10.83
CA VAL A 38 15.42 -9.71 12.07
C VAL A 38 15.16 -8.51 12.96
N ILE A 39 13.90 -8.33 13.35
CA ILE A 39 13.42 -7.20 14.15
C ILE A 39 13.01 -7.70 15.53
N ALA A 40 13.61 -7.13 16.57
CA ALA A 40 13.24 -7.45 17.96
C ALA A 40 11.85 -6.86 18.27
N LYS A 41 11.00 -7.63 18.91
CA LYS A 41 9.71 -7.16 19.41
C LYS A 41 9.74 -7.10 20.95
N LYS A 42 9.06 -6.11 21.53
CA LYS A 42 8.95 -5.97 23.01
C LYS A 42 8.29 -7.19 23.66
N PHE A 43 7.38 -7.84 22.94
CA PHE A 43 6.67 -9.05 23.37
C PHE A 43 6.57 -10.02 22.21
N GLY A 44 6.69 -11.32 22.47
CA GLY A 44 6.61 -12.38 21.47
C GLY A 44 7.94 -12.71 20.78
N ALA A 45 7.86 -13.46 19.67
CA ALA A 45 9.03 -13.83 18.88
C ALA A 45 9.53 -12.65 18.02
N PRO A 46 10.84 -12.61 17.70
CA PRO A 46 11.36 -11.66 16.72
C PRO A 46 10.64 -11.79 15.38
N GLN A 47 10.40 -10.67 14.73
CA GLN A 47 9.87 -10.65 13.35
C GLN A 47 11.02 -10.82 12.37
N VAL A 48 10.84 -11.73 11.41
CA VAL A 48 11.76 -11.92 10.29
C VAL A 48 11.06 -11.46 9.02
N THR A 49 11.69 -10.57 8.26
CA THR A 49 11.07 -9.99 7.06
C THR A 49 12.10 -9.63 5.99
N LYS A 50 11.67 -9.57 4.74
CA LYS A 50 12.38 -8.96 3.62
C LYS A 50 11.67 -7.70 3.11
N ASP A 51 10.49 -7.41 3.62
CA ASP A 51 9.75 -6.22 3.20
C ASP A 51 10.44 -4.93 3.66
N GLY A 52 10.76 -4.07 2.69
CA GLY A 52 11.49 -2.84 2.92
C GLY A 52 10.73 -1.83 3.78
N VAL A 53 9.41 -1.69 3.60
CA VAL A 53 8.63 -0.74 4.41
C VAL A 53 8.50 -1.20 5.85
N THR A 54 8.35 -2.49 6.11
CA THR A 54 8.33 -3.05 7.46
C THR A 54 9.64 -2.80 8.18
N VAL A 55 10.79 -3.03 7.51
CA VAL A 55 12.11 -2.70 8.08
C VAL A 55 12.23 -1.19 8.34
N ALA A 56 11.85 -0.35 7.37
CA ALA A 56 11.96 1.11 7.51
C ALA A 56 11.12 1.65 8.67
N LYS A 57 9.91 1.12 8.90
CA LYS A 57 9.02 1.55 9.99
C LYS A 57 9.59 1.29 11.38
N GLU A 58 10.39 0.27 11.56
CA GLU A 58 10.98 -0.11 12.85
C GLU A 58 12.26 0.67 13.20
N ILE A 59 12.85 1.40 12.23
CA ILE A 59 14.06 2.19 12.49
C ILE A 59 13.68 3.46 13.24
N GLN A 60 14.27 3.60 14.44
CA GLN A 60 14.24 4.78 15.29
C GLN A 60 15.61 4.96 15.92
N LEU A 61 16.17 6.17 15.86
CA LEU A 61 17.51 6.47 16.33
C LEU A 61 17.47 7.34 17.60
N GLU A 62 18.47 7.19 18.47
CA GLU A 62 18.57 7.97 19.71
C GLU A 62 18.90 9.45 19.44
N ASP A 63 19.78 9.73 18.47
CA ASP A 63 20.10 11.10 18.04
C ASP A 63 18.91 11.65 17.24
N GLN A 64 18.24 12.66 17.78
CA GLN A 64 17.00 13.20 17.17
C GLN A 64 17.24 13.84 15.80
N PHE A 65 18.42 14.38 15.52
CA PHE A 65 18.75 14.91 14.18
C PHE A 65 18.98 13.78 13.18
N ALA A 66 19.64 12.72 13.59
CA ALA A 66 19.79 11.53 12.78
C ALA A 66 18.43 10.86 12.55
N ASP A 67 17.61 10.73 13.60
CA ASP A 67 16.25 10.17 13.47
C ASP A 67 15.40 10.97 12.49
N MET A 68 15.48 12.30 12.49
CA MET A 68 14.77 13.13 11.51
C MET A 68 15.16 12.76 10.06
N GLY A 69 16.44 12.53 9.79
CA GLY A 69 16.91 12.05 8.49
C GLY A 69 16.39 10.66 8.14
N ALA A 70 16.37 9.75 9.12
CA ALA A 70 15.75 8.43 8.95
C ALA A 70 14.25 8.54 8.67
N GLN A 71 13.50 9.40 9.39
CA GLN A 71 12.07 9.60 9.16
C GLN A 71 11.76 10.14 7.76
N MET A 72 12.60 11.02 7.19
CA MET A 72 12.44 11.48 5.82
C MET A 72 12.55 10.32 4.80
N VAL A 73 13.50 9.42 4.97
CA VAL A 73 13.65 8.24 4.08
C VAL A 73 12.55 7.20 4.36
N LYS A 74 12.10 7.06 5.61
CA LYS A 74 10.93 6.24 5.96
C LYS A 74 9.67 6.70 5.20
N GLU A 75 9.49 8.01 5.04
CA GLU A 75 8.36 8.57 4.28
C GLU A 75 8.41 8.13 2.80
N VAL A 76 9.61 8.03 2.19
CA VAL A 76 9.77 7.50 0.82
C VAL A 76 9.22 6.08 0.72
N ALA A 77 9.62 5.18 1.63
CA ALA A 77 9.16 3.80 1.65
C ALA A 77 7.63 3.71 1.87
N SER A 78 7.11 4.49 2.83
CA SER A 78 5.67 4.50 3.16
C SER A 78 4.82 5.01 2.00
N LYS A 79 5.21 6.11 1.35
CA LYS A 79 4.49 6.67 0.20
C LYS A 79 4.52 5.73 -1.01
N THR A 80 5.65 5.08 -1.24
CA THR A 80 5.76 4.09 -2.33
C THR A 80 4.85 2.90 -2.07
N ASN A 81 4.78 2.41 -0.83
CA ASN A 81 3.85 1.36 -0.44
C ASN A 81 2.38 1.78 -0.62
N GLU A 82 2.00 2.99 -0.21
CA GLU A 82 0.63 3.49 -0.37
C GLU A 82 0.20 3.58 -1.84
N GLN A 83 1.11 3.96 -2.76
CA GLN A 83 0.79 4.25 -4.16
C GLN A 83 0.93 3.03 -5.08
N ALA A 84 1.91 2.17 -4.82
CA ALA A 84 2.24 1.04 -5.67
C ALA A 84 2.18 -0.32 -4.97
N GLY A 85 2.22 -0.35 -3.64
CA GLY A 85 2.16 -1.56 -2.82
C GLY A 85 3.41 -2.44 -2.91
N ASP A 86 4.43 -2.02 -3.66
CA ASP A 86 5.72 -2.69 -3.84
C ASP A 86 6.81 -1.64 -4.19
N GLY A 87 8.08 -2.06 -4.30
CA GLY A 87 9.20 -1.19 -4.69
C GLY A 87 9.75 -0.30 -3.58
N THR A 88 9.37 -0.53 -2.33
CA THR A 88 9.77 0.27 -1.16
C THR A 88 11.28 0.26 -0.94
N THR A 89 11.92 -0.89 -1.12
CA THR A 89 13.39 -1.03 -1.05
C THR A 89 14.08 -0.28 -2.18
N THR A 90 13.59 -0.39 -3.41
CA THR A 90 14.10 0.34 -4.57
C THR A 90 14.03 1.86 -4.37
N ALA A 91 12.89 2.35 -3.87
CA ALA A 91 12.69 3.76 -3.57
C ALA A 91 13.66 4.27 -2.49
N THR A 92 13.89 3.48 -1.44
CA THR A 92 14.85 3.78 -0.37
C THR A 92 16.28 3.87 -0.90
N VAL A 93 16.70 2.93 -1.76
CA VAL A 93 18.03 2.91 -2.40
C VAL A 93 18.21 4.12 -3.31
N LEU A 94 17.22 4.47 -4.12
CA LEU A 94 17.23 5.65 -4.97
C LEU A 94 17.33 6.94 -4.15
N ALA A 95 16.55 7.08 -3.07
CA ALA A 95 16.60 8.24 -2.19
C ALA A 95 17.99 8.41 -1.56
N GLN A 96 18.57 7.33 -1.01
CA GLN A 96 19.93 7.35 -0.47
C GLN A 96 20.95 7.78 -1.54
N ALA A 97 20.84 7.25 -2.74
CA ALA A 97 21.74 7.57 -3.83
C ALA A 97 21.69 9.06 -4.22
N ILE A 98 20.48 9.61 -4.40
CA ILE A 98 20.28 11.02 -4.73
C ILE A 98 20.81 11.91 -3.59
N ILE A 99 20.51 11.60 -2.33
CA ILE A 99 20.99 12.34 -1.16
C ILE A 99 22.52 12.30 -1.12
N ASN A 100 23.14 11.13 -1.26
CA ASN A 100 24.57 10.97 -1.15
C ASN A 100 25.37 11.69 -2.25
N VAL A 101 24.90 11.63 -3.49
CA VAL A 101 25.53 12.33 -4.62
C VAL A 101 25.24 13.84 -4.55
N GLY A 102 23.99 14.19 -4.21
CA GLY A 102 23.56 15.59 -4.12
C GLY A 102 24.28 16.36 -3.02
N LEU A 103 24.41 15.81 -1.81
CA LEU A 103 25.11 16.47 -0.70
C LEU A 103 26.59 16.75 -1.00
N LYS A 104 27.27 15.91 -1.79
CA LYS A 104 28.65 16.18 -2.22
C LYS A 104 28.71 17.46 -3.04
N ASN A 105 27.75 17.66 -3.94
CA ASN A 105 27.68 18.85 -4.79
C ASN A 105 27.26 20.10 -3.99
N VAL A 106 26.30 19.99 -3.07
CA VAL A 106 25.93 21.07 -2.15
C VAL A 106 27.13 21.51 -1.28
N THR A 107 27.90 20.56 -0.77
CA THR A 107 29.12 20.84 0.01
C THR A 107 30.21 21.49 -0.84
N ALA A 108 30.26 21.16 -2.13
CA ALA A 108 31.15 21.80 -3.09
C ALA A 108 30.73 23.21 -3.55
N GLY A 109 29.56 23.70 -3.09
CA GLY A 109 29.07 25.05 -3.31
C GLY A 109 28.00 25.18 -4.39
N ALA A 110 27.48 24.08 -4.95
CA ALA A 110 26.36 24.12 -5.89
C ALA A 110 25.08 24.64 -5.21
N ASN A 111 24.27 25.40 -5.96
CA ASN A 111 22.99 25.92 -5.47
C ASN A 111 21.96 24.78 -5.29
N PRO A 112 21.52 24.46 -4.06
CA PRO A 112 20.60 23.35 -3.81
C PRO A 112 19.26 23.47 -4.54
N MET A 113 18.79 24.70 -4.77
CA MET A 113 17.51 24.93 -5.45
C MET A 113 17.62 24.64 -6.95
N ASP A 114 18.76 24.94 -7.57
CA ASP A 114 19.00 24.63 -8.98
C ASP A 114 19.31 23.14 -9.16
N LEU A 115 20.05 22.52 -8.22
CA LEU A 115 20.20 21.06 -8.19
C LEU A 115 18.82 20.37 -8.16
N LYS A 116 17.91 20.84 -7.29
CA LYS A 116 16.56 20.29 -7.22
C LYS A 116 15.80 20.42 -8.54
N ARG A 117 15.86 21.58 -9.22
CA ARG A 117 15.23 21.78 -10.53
C ARG A 117 15.78 20.79 -11.57
N GLY A 118 17.10 20.57 -11.57
CA GLY A 118 17.76 19.59 -12.43
C GLY A 118 17.31 18.16 -12.13
N ILE A 119 17.18 17.81 -10.86
CA ILE A 119 16.65 16.52 -10.42
C ILE A 119 15.20 16.34 -10.91
N ASP A 120 14.32 17.31 -10.66
CA ASP A 120 12.92 17.24 -11.07
C ASP A 120 12.78 17.07 -12.60
N LYS A 121 13.59 17.80 -13.38
CA LYS A 121 13.63 17.70 -14.84
C LYS A 121 14.11 16.34 -15.34
N ALA A 122 15.15 15.79 -14.74
CA ALA A 122 15.67 14.48 -15.10
C ALA A 122 14.68 13.36 -14.75
N VAL A 123 14.04 13.44 -13.58
CA VAL A 123 13.02 12.47 -13.17
C VAL A 123 11.85 12.44 -14.14
N ALA A 124 11.36 13.61 -14.57
CA ALA A 124 10.28 13.68 -15.57
C ALA A 124 10.67 12.97 -16.89
N ALA A 125 11.90 13.18 -17.38
CA ALA A 125 12.38 12.54 -18.60
C ALA A 125 12.59 11.02 -18.43
N VAL A 126 13.09 10.56 -17.28
CA VAL A 126 13.25 9.13 -16.98
C VAL A 126 11.88 8.46 -16.87
N VAL A 127 10.92 9.09 -16.20
CA VAL A 127 9.55 8.57 -16.07
C VAL A 127 8.88 8.41 -17.44
N GLU A 128 9.03 9.39 -18.33
CA GLU A 128 8.49 9.28 -19.69
C GLU A 128 9.14 8.13 -20.45
N SER A 129 10.47 7.98 -20.34
CA SER A 129 11.18 6.85 -20.95
C SER A 129 10.76 5.49 -20.37
N LEU A 130 10.44 5.40 -19.07
CA LEU A 130 9.89 4.18 -18.48
C LEU A 130 8.51 3.83 -19.06
N ARG A 131 7.67 4.85 -19.30
CA ARG A 131 6.36 4.66 -19.94
C ARG A 131 6.50 4.20 -21.40
N GLU A 132 7.43 4.77 -22.15
CA GLU A 132 7.72 4.35 -23.54
C GLU A 132 8.24 2.91 -23.61
N GLN A 133 8.98 2.43 -22.62
CA GLN A 133 9.47 1.05 -22.52
C GLN A 133 8.37 0.07 -22.07
N SER A 134 7.27 0.57 -21.51
CA SER A 134 6.23 -0.25 -20.90
C SER A 134 5.50 -1.10 -21.93
N GLN A 135 5.30 -2.38 -21.62
CA GLN A 135 4.48 -3.31 -22.36
C GLN A 135 3.20 -3.62 -21.57
N GLU A 136 2.05 -3.47 -22.23
CA GLU A 136 0.78 -3.84 -21.60
C GLU A 136 0.72 -5.34 -21.26
N VAL A 137 0.18 -5.65 -20.10
CA VAL A 137 -0.03 -7.03 -19.65
C VAL A 137 -1.37 -7.57 -20.12
N GLY A 138 -2.43 -6.75 -20.07
CA GLY A 138 -3.78 -7.15 -20.47
C GLY A 138 -4.27 -8.38 -19.70
N GLU A 139 -4.77 -9.39 -20.43
CA GLU A 139 -5.21 -10.68 -19.90
C GLU A 139 -4.14 -11.79 -20.05
N ASP A 140 -2.86 -11.43 -20.18
CA ASP A 140 -1.76 -12.39 -20.24
C ASP A 140 -1.41 -12.89 -18.83
N TYR A 141 -2.10 -13.93 -18.39
CA TYR A 141 -1.90 -14.53 -17.08
C TYR A 141 -0.49 -15.13 -16.88
N ALA A 142 0.23 -15.45 -17.96
CA ALA A 142 1.61 -15.90 -17.86
C ALA A 142 2.53 -14.75 -17.43
N LYS A 143 2.33 -13.54 -17.94
CA LYS A 143 3.02 -12.33 -17.48
C LYS A 143 2.65 -11.97 -16.04
N ILE A 144 1.38 -12.10 -15.68
CA ILE A 144 0.91 -11.90 -14.29
C ILE A 144 1.61 -12.88 -13.34
N GLU A 145 1.71 -14.17 -13.70
CA GLU A 145 2.44 -15.17 -12.94
C GLU A 145 3.93 -14.80 -12.79
N GLN A 146 4.57 -14.32 -13.85
CA GLN A 146 5.96 -13.87 -13.79
C GLN A 146 6.16 -12.67 -12.86
N VAL A 147 5.32 -11.63 -12.94
CA VAL A 147 5.37 -10.48 -12.03
C VAL A 147 5.18 -10.93 -10.59
N GLY A 148 4.13 -11.72 -10.32
CA GLY A 148 3.86 -12.25 -8.98
C GLY A 148 5.01 -13.12 -8.44
N THR A 149 5.64 -13.91 -9.31
CA THR A 149 6.82 -14.72 -8.96
C THR A 149 8.00 -13.84 -8.54
N ILE A 150 8.32 -12.81 -9.33
CA ILE A 150 9.46 -11.91 -9.04
C ILE A 150 9.23 -11.15 -7.74
N SER A 151 8.07 -10.54 -7.57
CA SER A 151 7.73 -9.79 -6.35
C SER A 151 7.66 -10.70 -5.11
N ALA A 152 7.23 -11.97 -5.29
CA ALA A 152 7.26 -13.00 -4.24
C ALA A 152 8.67 -13.59 -4.00
N ASN A 153 9.75 -12.91 -4.30
CA ASN A 153 11.13 -13.39 -4.15
C ASN A 153 11.43 -14.70 -4.94
N ASN A 154 10.96 -14.80 -6.18
CA ASN A 154 11.05 -15.95 -7.07
C ASN A 154 10.30 -17.20 -6.58
N ASP A 155 9.21 -17.03 -5.85
CA ASP A 155 8.31 -18.10 -5.47
C ASP A 155 7.25 -18.31 -6.57
N ASN A 156 7.51 -19.28 -7.45
CA ASN A 156 6.61 -19.62 -8.57
C ASN A 156 5.23 -20.10 -8.08
N TYR A 157 5.16 -20.68 -6.89
CA TYR A 157 3.89 -21.15 -6.33
C TYR A 157 2.97 -19.97 -6.01
N ILE A 158 3.50 -18.92 -5.39
CA ILE A 158 2.76 -17.69 -5.10
C ILE A 158 2.35 -16.99 -6.40
N GLY A 159 3.28 -16.83 -7.36
CA GLY A 159 2.97 -16.23 -8.66
C GLY A 159 1.81 -16.93 -9.37
N LYS A 160 1.83 -18.26 -9.40
CA LYS A 160 0.75 -19.07 -10.00
C LYS A 160 -0.57 -18.90 -9.26
N LEU A 161 -0.56 -18.91 -7.92
CA LEU A 161 -1.78 -18.72 -7.13
C LEU A 161 -2.44 -17.36 -7.41
N ILE A 162 -1.64 -16.30 -7.55
CA ILE A 162 -2.16 -14.96 -7.89
C ILE A 162 -2.73 -14.94 -9.30
N ALA A 163 -2.04 -15.50 -10.28
CA ALA A 163 -2.54 -15.60 -11.66
C ALA A 163 -3.84 -16.40 -11.73
N ASP A 164 -3.92 -17.53 -11.04
CA ASP A 164 -5.13 -18.34 -10.91
C ASP A 164 -6.28 -17.56 -10.25
N ALA A 165 -5.98 -16.79 -9.19
CA ALA A 165 -6.97 -15.94 -8.54
C ALA A 165 -7.49 -14.86 -9.49
N MET A 166 -6.59 -14.13 -10.17
CA MET A 166 -6.96 -13.08 -11.12
C MET A 166 -7.76 -13.64 -12.32
N SER A 167 -7.44 -14.84 -12.80
CA SER A 167 -8.19 -15.47 -13.88
C SER A 167 -9.64 -15.79 -13.51
N LYS A 168 -9.88 -16.14 -12.22
CA LYS A 168 -11.22 -16.49 -11.71
C LYS A 168 -12.11 -15.26 -11.51
N VAL A 169 -11.54 -14.16 -11.01
CA VAL A 169 -12.30 -12.93 -10.71
C VAL A 169 -12.22 -11.89 -11.81
N LYS A 170 -11.44 -12.13 -12.86
CA LYS A 170 -11.18 -11.23 -14.00
C LYS A 170 -10.56 -9.88 -13.58
N LYS A 171 -10.48 -8.93 -14.54
CA LYS A 171 -9.79 -7.65 -14.37
C LYS A 171 -10.36 -6.77 -13.23
N ASP A 172 -11.69 -6.80 -13.05
CA ASP A 172 -12.41 -5.96 -12.08
C ASP A 172 -12.68 -6.69 -10.76
N GLY A 173 -12.21 -7.93 -10.62
CA GLY A 173 -12.42 -8.75 -9.46
C GLY A 173 -11.51 -8.38 -8.28
N VAL A 174 -12.04 -8.57 -7.09
CA VAL A 174 -11.32 -8.30 -5.83
C VAL A 174 -10.58 -9.55 -5.35
N ILE A 175 -9.33 -9.37 -4.95
CA ILE A 175 -8.54 -10.42 -4.32
C ILE A 175 -8.12 -9.91 -2.94
N THR A 176 -8.40 -10.70 -1.91
CA THR A 176 -7.97 -10.46 -0.52
C THR A 176 -7.03 -11.57 -0.05
N VAL A 177 -6.18 -11.24 0.92
CA VAL A 177 -5.22 -12.19 1.50
C VAL A 177 -5.59 -12.42 2.97
N GLU A 178 -5.82 -13.69 3.33
CA GLU A 178 -6.24 -14.10 4.66
C GLU A 178 -5.33 -15.20 5.22
N GLU A 179 -5.34 -15.37 6.53
CA GLU A 179 -4.63 -16.44 7.19
C GLU A 179 -5.44 -17.74 7.12
N ALA A 180 -4.81 -18.80 6.64
CA ALA A 180 -5.43 -20.13 6.66
C ALA A 180 -5.44 -20.69 8.08
N LYS A 181 -6.42 -21.54 8.39
CA LYS A 181 -6.45 -22.29 9.66
C LYS A 181 -5.47 -23.48 9.67
N GLY A 182 -4.91 -23.81 8.51
CA GLY A 182 -3.99 -24.92 8.31
C GLY A 182 -2.65 -24.48 7.69
N THR A 183 -1.84 -25.45 7.30
CA THR A 183 -0.51 -25.21 6.72
C THR A 183 -0.52 -24.99 5.21
N GLU A 184 -1.63 -25.32 4.53
CA GLU A 184 -1.75 -25.21 3.07
C GLU A 184 -2.25 -23.82 2.66
N THR A 185 -1.67 -23.34 1.57
CA THR A 185 -2.11 -22.08 0.93
C THR A 185 -3.05 -22.41 -0.21
N GLU A 186 -4.23 -21.79 -0.23
CA GLU A 186 -5.27 -22.06 -1.24
C GLU A 186 -6.00 -20.80 -1.69
N VAL A 187 -6.64 -20.86 -2.87
CA VAL A 187 -7.49 -19.80 -3.41
C VAL A 187 -8.93 -20.27 -3.44
N LYS A 188 -9.80 -19.51 -2.77
CA LYS A 188 -11.26 -19.71 -2.85
C LYS A 188 -11.92 -18.46 -3.43
N VAL A 189 -12.90 -18.65 -4.30
CA VAL A 189 -13.79 -17.57 -4.71
C VAL A 189 -15.05 -17.67 -3.86
N VAL A 190 -15.41 -16.55 -3.23
CA VAL A 190 -16.57 -16.43 -2.35
C VAL A 190 -17.48 -15.30 -2.84
N GLU A 191 -18.75 -15.33 -2.43
CA GLU A 191 -19.66 -14.23 -2.66
C GLU A 191 -19.14 -12.97 -1.97
N GLY A 192 -19.08 -11.85 -2.70
CA GLY A 192 -18.53 -10.62 -2.14
C GLY A 192 -18.50 -9.49 -3.16
N MET A 193 -18.25 -8.28 -2.68
CA MET A 193 -18.07 -7.11 -3.53
C MET A 193 -17.20 -6.06 -2.89
N GLN A 194 -16.61 -5.20 -3.72
CA GLN A 194 -15.94 -3.98 -3.30
C GLN A 194 -16.65 -2.76 -3.89
N PHE A 195 -16.71 -1.69 -3.10
CA PHE A 195 -17.19 -0.39 -3.57
C PHE A 195 -16.30 0.76 -3.08
N ASP A 196 -16.25 1.83 -3.87
CA ASP A 196 -15.31 2.96 -3.72
C ASP A 196 -15.81 3.94 -2.64
N ARG A 197 -15.84 3.50 -1.39
CA ARG A 197 -16.09 4.32 -0.21
C ARG A 197 -15.31 3.75 0.96
N GLY A 198 -14.44 4.57 1.54
CA GLY A 198 -13.69 4.22 2.73
C GLY A 198 -14.36 4.70 4.02
N TYR A 199 -13.68 4.51 5.13
CA TYR A 199 -14.18 4.93 6.44
C TYR A 199 -14.40 6.46 6.51
N ILE A 200 -15.49 6.88 7.15
CA ILE A 200 -15.82 8.30 7.35
C ILE A 200 -14.80 8.97 8.29
N SER A 201 -14.19 8.21 9.20
CA SER A 201 -13.21 8.71 10.15
C SER A 201 -12.04 7.74 10.30
N PRO A 202 -10.77 8.22 10.28
CA PRO A 202 -9.59 7.38 10.54
C PRO A 202 -9.63 6.70 11.91
N TYR A 203 -10.37 7.22 12.86
CA TYR A 203 -10.52 6.60 14.18
C TYR A 203 -11.27 5.27 14.16
N PHE A 204 -11.88 4.87 13.05
CA PHE A 204 -12.47 3.54 12.89
C PHE A 204 -11.43 2.45 12.60
N MET A 205 -10.20 2.80 12.20
CA MET A 205 -9.15 1.82 11.93
C MET A 205 -8.92 0.86 13.11
N THR A 206 -8.76 -0.41 12.79
CA THR A 206 -8.37 -1.47 13.73
C THR A 206 -6.91 -1.85 13.57
N ASN A 207 -6.35 -1.62 12.36
CA ASN A 207 -4.95 -1.84 12.02
C ASN A 207 -4.36 -0.52 11.52
N GLY A 208 -3.51 0.11 12.32
CA GLY A 208 -2.86 1.37 11.98
C GLY A 208 -1.76 1.22 10.92
N ASP A 209 -1.09 0.08 10.86
CA ASP A 209 0.01 -0.16 9.92
C ASP A 209 -0.49 -0.27 8.48
N LYS A 210 -1.66 -0.91 8.30
CA LYS A 210 -2.33 -1.05 7.00
C LYS A 210 -3.38 0.05 6.74
N MET A 211 -3.62 0.94 7.69
CA MET A 211 -4.64 2.00 7.62
C MET A 211 -6.04 1.45 7.28
N GLU A 212 -6.41 0.33 7.88
CA GLU A 212 -7.67 -0.36 7.61
C GLU A 212 -8.49 -0.64 8.87
N ALA A 213 -9.82 -0.71 8.70
CA ALA A 213 -10.75 -1.22 9.71
C ALA A 213 -11.22 -2.61 9.26
N VAL A 214 -10.89 -3.63 10.04
CA VAL A 214 -11.29 -5.02 9.82
C VAL A 214 -12.39 -5.37 10.80
N LEU A 215 -13.50 -5.87 10.28
CA LEU A 215 -14.66 -6.30 11.05
C LEU A 215 -14.93 -7.78 10.76
N ASP A 216 -14.76 -8.62 11.76
CA ASP A 216 -15.02 -10.07 11.65
C ASP A 216 -16.47 -10.39 12.02
N ALA A 217 -17.12 -11.17 11.18
CA ALA A 217 -18.52 -11.57 11.28
C ALA A 217 -19.47 -10.41 11.66
N PRO A 218 -19.41 -9.25 10.94
CA PRO A 218 -20.17 -8.07 11.27
C PRO A 218 -21.64 -8.19 10.88
N TYR A 219 -22.49 -7.47 11.62
CA TYR A 219 -23.75 -6.99 11.09
C TYR A 219 -23.50 -5.81 10.14
N ILE A 220 -24.36 -5.62 9.15
CA ILE A 220 -24.28 -4.55 8.16
C ILE A 220 -25.60 -3.80 8.09
N LEU A 221 -25.61 -2.57 8.56
CA LEU A 221 -26.75 -1.66 8.42
C LEU A 221 -26.62 -0.91 7.09
N VAL A 222 -27.63 -1.05 6.24
CA VAL A 222 -27.69 -0.37 4.94
C VAL A 222 -28.85 0.62 4.94
N THR A 223 -28.58 1.91 4.78
CA THR A 223 -29.62 2.95 4.78
C THR A 223 -29.30 4.08 3.78
N ASP A 224 -30.34 4.65 3.20
CA ASP A 224 -30.25 5.82 2.34
C ASP A 224 -30.33 7.15 3.12
N LYS A 225 -30.43 7.07 4.46
CA LYS A 225 -30.52 8.24 5.34
C LYS A 225 -29.14 8.75 5.75
N LYS A 226 -29.10 10.05 6.00
CA LYS A 226 -28.04 10.68 6.78
C LYS A 226 -28.29 10.50 8.27
N ILE A 227 -27.27 10.11 9.02
CA ILE A 227 -27.33 9.85 10.46
C ILE A 227 -26.54 10.92 11.20
N SER A 228 -27.22 11.79 11.92
CA SER A 228 -26.59 12.90 12.67
C SER A 228 -26.82 12.79 14.18
N THR A 229 -27.84 12.05 14.63
CA THR A 229 -28.17 11.88 16.04
C THR A 229 -28.03 10.44 16.49
N MET A 230 -27.62 10.22 17.74
CA MET A 230 -27.49 8.86 18.29
C MET A 230 -28.83 8.18 18.58
N LYS A 231 -29.88 8.98 18.81
CA LYS A 231 -31.20 8.45 19.16
C LYS A 231 -31.72 7.46 18.12
N ASP A 232 -31.49 7.77 16.84
CA ASP A 232 -31.97 6.95 15.72
C ASP A 232 -31.23 5.60 15.62
N LEU A 233 -29.98 5.53 16.12
CA LEU A 233 -29.15 4.32 16.08
C LEU A 233 -29.26 3.43 17.31
N LEU A 234 -29.76 3.93 18.45
CA LEU A 234 -29.80 3.17 19.70
C LEU A 234 -30.49 1.81 19.57
N PRO A 235 -31.63 1.68 18.87
CA PRO A 235 -32.32 0.39 18.73
C PRO A 235 -31.46 -0.67 18.00
N VAL A 236 -30.60 -0.24 17.09
CA VAL A 236 -29.67 -1.11 16.35
C VAL A 236 -28.45 -1.41 17.19
N LEU A 237 -27.86 -0.38 17.83
CA LEU A 237 -26.58 -0.51 18.53
C LEU A 237 -26.65 -1.33 19.82
N GLU A 238 -27.73 -1.17 20.61
CA GLU A 238 -27.83 -1.85 21.90
C GLU A 238 -27.83 -3.39 21.79
N PRO A 239 -28.61 -4.03 20.90
CA PRO A 239 -28.59 -5.49 20.75
C PRO A 239 -27.18 -5.96 20.29
N ILE A 240 -26.58 -5.29 19.31
CA ILE A 240 -25.29 -5.68 18.74
C ILE A 240 -24.17 -5.53 19.78
N ALA A 241 -24.18 -4.45 20.55
CA ALA A 241 -23.23 -4.23 21.64
C ALA A 241 -23.34 -5.31 22.74
N ARG A 242 -24.56 -5.72 23.10
CA ARG A 242 -24.79 -6.82 24.06
C ARG A 242 -24.26 -8.15 23.55
N GLU A 243 -24.36 -8.42 22.25
CA GLU A 243 -23.81 -9.62 21.61
C GLU A 243 -22.30 -9.55 21.43
N GLY A 244 -21.65 -8.38 21.60
CA GLY A 244 -20.22 -8.15 21.35
C GLY A 244 -19.82 -8.28 19.89
N LYS A 245 -20.79 -8.20 18.97
CA LYS A 245 -20.60 -8.30 17.53
C LYS A 245 -20.10 -6.99 16.93
N ALA A 246 -19.51 -7.08 15.74
CA ALA A 246 -19.10 -5.93 14.96
C ALA A 246 -20.27 -5.38 14.12
N LEU A 247 -20.25 -4.09 13.81
CA LEU A 247 -21.24 -3.42 12.96
C LEU A 247 -20.55 -2.56 11.90
N LEU A 248 -20.92 -2.77 10.63
CA LEU A 248 -20.67 -1.81 9.56
C LEU A 248 -21.92 -0.97 9.34
N ILE A 249 -21.80 0.34 9.30
CA ILE A 249 -22.86 1.26 8.89
C ILE A 249 -22.55 1.76 7.47
N VAL A 250 -23.45 1.49 6.52
CA VAL A 250 -23.44 2.05 5.17
C VAL A 250 -24.62 3.01 5.08
N ALA A 251 -24.35 4.31 5.12
CA ALA A 251 -25.37 5.37 5.17
C ALA A 251 -25.08 6.47 4.16
N GLU A 252 -26.05 7.31 3.83
CA GLU A 252 -25.77 8.50 3.00
C GLU A 252 -24.62 9.32 3.55
N ASP A 253 -24.65 9.60 4.84
CA ASP A 253 -23.57 10.19 5.62
C ASP A 253 -23.75 9.88 7.11
N VAL A 254 -22.68 9.95 7.89
CA VAL A 254 -22.74 9.91 9.36
C VAL A 254 -21.90 11.08 9.88
N ASP A 255 -22.54 12.00 10.58
CA ASP A 255 -21.87 13.21 11.08
C ASP A 255 -22.33 13.61 12.48
N GLY A 256 -21.90 14.80 12.92
CA GLY A 256 -22.36 15.43 14.15
C GLY A 256 -22.17 14.59 15.42
N GLU A 257 -23.23 14.55 16.22
CA GLU A 257 -23.26 13.82 17.49
C GLU A 257 -23.09 12.31 17.27
N ALA A 258 -23.73 11.77 16.22
CA ALA A 258 -23.66 10.34 15.91
C ALA A 258 -22.23 9.90 15.66
N LEU A 259 -21.51 10.57 14.75
CA LEU A 259 -20.12 10.23 14.43
C LEU A 259 -19.21 10.33 15.66
N THR A 260 -19.34 11.42 16.43
CA THR A 260 -18.52 11.64 17.63
C THR A 260 -18.74 10.51 18.64
N THR A 261 -19.98 10.13 18.89
CA THR A 261 -20.33 9.10 19.87
C THR A 261 -19.87 7.71 19.42
N LEU A 262 -20.02 7.38 18.13
CA LEU A 262 -19.51 6.12 17.57
C LEU A 262 -18.00 6.00 17.71
N VAL A 263 -17.26 7.07 17.36
CA VAL A 263 -15.80 7.12 17.50
C VAL A 263 -15.36 6.96 18.95
N VAL A 264 -15.97 7.70 19.88
CA VAL A 264 -15.62 7.61 21.32
C VAL A 264 -15.86 6.20 21.86
N ASN A 265 -16.99 5.57 21.54
CA ASN A 265 -17.31 4.22 22.01
C ASN A 265 -16.40 3.16 21.37
N LYS A 266 -16.02 3.34 20.11
CA LYS A 266 -15.02 2.48 19.46
C LYS A 266 -13.66 2.61 20.13
N LEU A 267 -13.18 3.82 20.40
CA LEU A 267 -11.90 4.05 21.09
C LEU A 267 -11.88 3.50 22.53
N ARG A 268 -13.03 3.50 23.21
CA ARG A 268 -13.20 2.88 24.53
C ARG A 268 -13.31 1.34 24.48
N GLY A 269 -13.39 0.76 23.28
CA GLY A 269 -13.55 -0.69 23.10
C GLY A 269 -14.95 -1.22 23.42
N THR A 270 -15.95 -0.34 23.65
CA THR A 270 -17.34 -0.73 23.91
C THR A 270 -18.10 -1.13 22.64
N LEU A 271 -17.71 -0.59 21.49
CA LEU A 271 -18.26 -0.93 20.18
C LEU A 271 -17.17 -1.35 19.20
N LYS A 272 -17.41 -2.41 18.44
CA LYS A 272 -16.63 -2.80 17.27
C LYS A 272 -17.37 -2.29 16.04
N ILE A 273 -17.00 -1.10 15.54
CA ILE A 273 -17.81 -0.42 14.53
C ILE A 273 -16.95 0.32 13.52
N ALA A 274 -17.44 0.36 12.28
CA ALA A 274 -17.00 1.30 11.25
C ALA A 274 -18.21 1.89 10.53
N ALA A 275 -18.06 3.09 9.99
CA ALA A 275 -19.08 3.75 9.19
C ALA A 275 -18.46 4.24 7.87
N VAL A 276 -19.20 4.02 6.77
CA VAL A 276 -18.85 4.39 5.42
C VAL A 276 -20.01 5.10 4.74
N LYS A 277 -19.68 5.97 3.77
CA LYS A 277 -20.71 6.59 2.94
C LYS A 277 -21.25 5.60 1.92
N ALA A 278 -22.55 5.67 1.65
CA ALA A 278 -23.17 4.92 0.58
C ALA A 278 -22.54 5.23 -0.78
N PRO A 279 -22.24 4.23 -1.61
CA PRO A 279 -21.68 4.43 -2.94
C PRO A 279 -22.71 5.04 -3.91
N GLY A 280 -22.23 5.82 -4.87
CA GLY A 280 -23.07 6.47 -5.87
C GLY A 280 -23.83 7.70 -5.37
N PHE A 281 -24.71 8.24 -6.24
CA PHE A 281 -25.55 9.40 -5.98
C PHE A 281 -26.94 9.18 -6.59
N GLY A 282 -27.96 9.83 -6.02
CA GLY A 282 -29.35 9.76 -6.52
C GLY A 282 -29.87 8.32 -6.62
N ASP A 283 -30.53 7.99 -7.72
CA ASP A 283 -31.12 6.66 -7.95
C ASP A 283 -30.07 5.54 -8.02
N ARG A 284 -28.85 5.85 -8.52
CA ARG A 284 -27.75 4.88 -8.49
C ARG A 284 -27.33 4.48 -7.07
N ARG A 285 -27.36 5.42 -6.12
CA ARG A 285 -27.10 5.10 -4.72
C ARG A 285 -28.13 4.10 -4.18
N LYS A 286 -29.42 4.30 -4.48
CA LYS A 286 -30.49 3.40 -4.06
C LYS A 286 -30.28 1.98 -4.61
N GLU A 287 -29.89 1.90 -5.89
CA GLU A 287 -29.62 0.63 -6.55
C GLU A 287 -28.39 -0.09 -5.98
N MET A 288 -27.30 0.66 -5.70
CA MET A 288 -26.08 0.08 -5.09
C MET A 288 -26.32 -0.34 -3.64
N LEU A 289 -27.10 0.41 -2.86
CA LEU A 289 -27.53 -0.01 -1.51
C LEU A 289 -28.34 -1.30 -1.57
N GLN A 290 -29.21 -1.45 -2.58
CA GLN A 290 -29.95 -2.69 -2.77
C GLN A 290 -29.05 -3.87 -3.13
N ASP A 291 -28.01 -3.65 -3.96
CA ASP A 291 -27.04 -4.69 -4.30
C ASP A 291 -26.27 -5.16 -3.05
N ILE A 292 -25.84 -4.21 -2.18
CA ILE A 292 -25.19 -4.53 -0.91
C ILE A 292 -26.15 -5.30 0.02
N ALA A 293 -27.39 -4.88 0.11
CA ALA A 293 -28.40 -5.55 0.94
C ALA A 293 -28.65 -6.98 0.48
N VAL A 294 -28.83 -7.21 -0.84
CA VAL A 294 -29.03 -8.56 -1.41
C VAL A 294 -27.80 -9.44 -1.16
N LEU A 295 -26.59 -8.92 -1.41
CA LEU A 295 -25.34 -9.64 -1.19
C LEU A 295 -25.18 -10.09 0.27
N THR A 296 -25.60 -9.27 1.21
CA THR A 296 -25.39 -9.50 2.65
C THR A 296 -26.59 -10.17 3.33
N GLY A 297 -27.67 -10.38 2.60
CA GLY A 297 -28.92 -10.97 3.12
C GLY A 297 -29.68 -10.05 4.07
N GLY A 298 -29.46 -8.72 3.95
CA GLY A 298 -30.15 -7.69 4.72
C GLY A 298 -31.19 -6.92 3.92
N MET A 299 -31.64 -5.81 4.47
CA MET A 299 -32.62 -4.91 3.87
C MET A 299 -32.07 -3.49 3.82
N VAL A 300 -32.47 -2.72 2.82
CA VAL A 300 -32.24 -1.26 2.80
C VAL A 300 -33.26 -0.60 3.72
N ILE A 301 -32.79 0.04 4.77
CA ILE A 301 -33.62 0.84 5.69
C ILE A 301 -33.87 2.21 5.06
N SER A 302 -35.07 2.40 4.53
CA SER A 302 -35.49 3.60 3.82
C SER A 302 -36.94 3.95 4.14
N GLU A 303 -37.22 5.23 4.36
CA GLU A 303 -38.60 5.70 4.59
C GLU A 303 -39.51 5.48 3.37
N GLU A 304 -38.96 5.60 2.16
CA GLU A 304 -39.69 5.31 0.93
C GLU A 304 -40.21 3.86 0.88
N ARG A 305 -39.52 2.95 1.59
CA ARG A 305 -39.91 1.53 1.73
C ARG A 305 -40.71 1.22 3.00
N GLY A 306 -41.00 2.25 3.80
CA GLY A 306 -41.73 2.11 5.05
C GLY A 306 -40.87 1.66 6.24
N PHE A 307 -39.53 1.68 6.12
CA PHE A 307 -38.63 1.31 7.21
C PHE A 307 -37.97 2.54 7.82
N SER A 308 -37.83 2.58 9.13
CA SER A 308 -37.10 3.63 9.86
C SER A 308 -36.01 3.01 10.74
N LEU A 309 -34.96 3.79 11.01
CA LEU A 309 -33.85 3.37 11.88
C LEU A 309 -34.34 3.01 13.29
N GLU A 310 -35.35 3.74 13.79
CA GLU A 310 -35.95 3.53 15.13
C GLU A 310 -36.62 2.16 15.27
N ASN A 311 -37.11 1.61 14.16
CA ASN A 311 -37.80 0.31 14.13
C ASN A 311 -36.97 -0.83 13.55
N THR A 312 -35.65 -0.59 13.35
CA THR A 312 -34.74 -1.57 12.77
C THR A 312 -34.34 -2.61 13.81
N THR A 313 -34.51 -3.88 13.45
CA THR A 313 -34.13 -5.03 14.27
C THR A 313 -32.90 -5.73 13.68
N PRO A 314 -32.15 -6.54 14.46
CA PRO A 314 -30.99 -7.27 13.95
C PRO A 314 -31.28 -8.20 12.76
N ASP A 315 -32.50 -8.69 12.62
CA ASP A 315 -32.92 -9.55 11.51
C ASP A 315 -33.01 -8.81 10.16
N MET A 316 -33.12 -7.50 10.19
CA MET A 316 -33.13 -6.64 9.00
C MET A 316 -31.72 -6.32 8.51
N LEU A 317 -30.70 -6.58 9.34
CA LEU A 317 -29.32 -6.26 9.04
C LEU A 317 -28.69 -7.34 8.17
N GLY A 318 -27.86 -6.91 7.23
CA GLY A 318 -27.00 -7.81 6.48
C GLY A 318 -25.91 -8.42 7.36
N LYS A 319 -25.29 -9.49 6.87
CA LYS A 319 -24.17 -10.18 7.52
C LYS A 319 -23.11 -10.55 6.48
N ALA A 320 -21.87 -10.65 6.91
CA ALA A 320 -20.78 -11.17 6.11
C ALA A 320 -19.79 -11.94 7.00
N GLU A 321 -18.92 -12.74 6.41
CA GLU A 321 -17.83 -13.36 7.15
C GLU A 321 -16.83 -12.29 7.61
N LYS A 322 -16.50 -11.34 6.72
CA LYS A 322 -15.56 -10.26 6.99
C LYS A 322 -15.88 -9.00 6.19
N VAL A 323 -15.55 -7.85 6.75
CA VAL A 323 -15.53 -6.57 6.03
C VAL A 323 -14.21 -5.89 6.29
N VAL A 324 -13.56 -5.42 5.21
CA VAL A 324 -12.33 -4.63 5.26
C VAL A 324 -12.62 -3.24 4.69
N VAL A 325 -12.39 -2.22 5.48
CA VAL A 325 -12.58 -0.81 5.08
C VAL A 325 -11.24 -0.11 5.12
N THR A 326 -10.80 0.37 3.96
CA THR A 326 -9.61 1.23 3.81
C THR A 326 -10.01 2.69 3.77
N LYS A 327 -9.08 3.57 3.48
CA LYS A 327 -9.34 5.00 3.28
C LYS A 327 -10.32 5.27 2.12
N ASP A 328 -10.24 4.48 1.05
CA ASP A 328 -10.93 4.74 -0.20
C ASP A 328 -11.98 3.67 -0.56
N ASN A 329 -11.85 2.46 -0.02
CA ASN A 329 -12.66 1.30 -0.41
C ASN A 329 -13.23 0.53 0.76
N THR A 330 -14.38 -0.12 0.52
CA THR A 330 -14.99 -1.11 1.41
C THR A 330 -15.15 -2.43 0.67
N THR A 331 -14.59 -3.50 1.21
CA THR A 331 -14.69 -4.86 0.68
C THR A 331 -15.52 -5.73 1.61
N VAL A 332 -16.60 -6.29 1.10
CA VAL A 332 -17.43 -7.29 1.78
C VAL A 332 -17.01 -8.67 1.28
N VAL A 333 -16.59 -9.53 2.19
CA VAL A 333 -16.13 -10.90 1.89
C VAL A 333 -17.15 -11.89 2.44
N ASN A 334 -17.57 -12.80 1.59
CA ASN A 334 -18.52 -13.87 1.91
C ASN A 334 -19.79 -13.34 2.57
N GLY A 335 -20.57 -12.55 1.81
CA GLY A 335 -21.87 -12.03 2.24
C GLY A 335 -22.87 -13.17 2.47
N ALA A 336 -23.75 -13.01 3.45
CA ALA A 336 -24.73 -14.03 3.85
C ALA A 336 -26.01 -14.05 2.98
N GLY A 337 -26.02 -13.34 1.84
CA GLY A 337 -27.13 -13.33 0.88
C GLY A 337 -27.35 -14.70 0.26
N ALA A 338 -28.59 -15.03 -0.05
CA ALA A 338 -28.91 -16.25 -0.78
C ALA A 338 -28.39 -16.18 -2.22
N ALA A 339 -27.67 -17.20 -2.68
CA ALA A 339 -27.10 -17.25 -4.03
C ALA A 339 -28.15 -17.01 -5.13
N ASP A 340 -29.35 -17.59 -4.97
CA ASP A 340 -30.46 -17.38 -5.91
C ASP A 340 -30.88 -15.90 -5.98
N ALA A 341 -30.97 -15.21 -4.84
CA ALA A 341 -31.32 -13.79 -4.80
C ALA A 341 -30.23 -12.90 -5.45
N ILE A 342 -28.96 -13.23 -5.25
CA ILE A 342 -27.83 -12.56 -5.88
C ILE A 342 -27.88 -12.76 -7.40
N GLN A 343 -28.17 -14.01 -7.85
CA GLN A 343 -28.29 -14.33 -9.27
C GLN A 343 -29.48 -13.62 -9.91
N GLU A 344 -30.64 -13.62 -9.27
CA GLU A 344 -31.83 -12.88 -9.76
C GLU A 344 -31.54 -11.38 -9.90
N ARG A 345 -30.80 -10.82 -8.94
CA ARG A 345 -30.37 -9.41 -8.99
C ARG A 345 -29.40 -9.15 -10.14
N ALA A 346 -28.44 -10.05 -10.37
CA ALA A 346 -27.52 -9.96 -11.50
C ALA A 346 -28.24 -10.06 -12.85
N ASP A 347 -29.25 -10.94 -12.97
CA ASP A 347 -30.05 -11.10 -14.18
C ASP A 347 -30.92 -9.87 -14.47
N LEU A 348 -31.42 -9.21 -13.43
CA LEU A 348 -32.13 -7.93 -13.57
C LEU A 348 -31.19 -6.85 -14.16
N ILE A 349 -29.96 -6.76 -13.69
CA ILE A 349 -28.97 -5.80 -14.19
C ILE A 349 -28.62 -6.14 -15.66
N ARG A 350 -28.44 -7.43 -16.01
CA ARG A 350 -28.21 -7.87 -17.42
C ARG A 350 -29.33 -7.40 -18.34
N LYS A 351 -30.59 -7.57 -17.93
CA LYS A 351 -31.74 -7.06 -18.70
C LYS A 351 -31.73 -5.55 -18.86
N GLN A 352 -31.31 -4.80 -17.83
CA GLN A 352 -31.17 -3.36 -17.92
C GLN A 352 -30.06 -2.95 -18.91
N ILE A 353 -28.94 -3.68 -18.95
CA ILE A 353 -27.86 -3.48 -19.94
C ILE A 353 -28.35 -3.67 -21.38
N GLU A 354 -29.18 -4.70 -21.62
CA GLU A 354 -29.75 -4.99 -22.94
C GLU A 354 -30.74 -3.92 -23.42
N THR A 355 -31.47 -3.31 -22.47
CA THR A 355 -32.56 -2.37 -22.79
C THR A 355 -32.13 -0.91 -22.79
N THR A 356 -31.00 -0.56 -22.17
CA THR A 356 -30.54 0.84 -22.12
C THR A 356 -30.04 1.32 -23.49
N THR A 357 -30.42 2.54 -23.85
CA THR A 357 -29.96 3.24 -25.06
C THR A 357 -28.78 4.15 -24.82
N SER A 358 -28.44 4.42 -23.56
CA SER A 358 -27.32 5.27 -23.13
C SER A 358 -26.04 4.44 -22.96
N ASP A 359 -25.01 4.77 -23.71
CA ASP A 359 -23.70 4.09 -23.58
C ASP A 359 -23.09 4.31 -22.20
N TYR A 360 -23.27 5.50 -21.61
CA TYR A 360 -22.82 5.80 -20.26
C TYR A 360 -23.55 4.96 -19.20
N ASP A 361 -24.88 4.81 -19.31
CA ASP A 361 -25.63 3.96 -18.38
C ASP A 361 -25.29 2.49 -18.57
N ARG A 362 -25.05 2.05 -19.82
CA ARG A 362 -24.58 0.70 -20.11
C ARG A 362 -23.26 0.40 -19.43
N GLU A 363 -22.28 1.30 -19.55
CA GLU A 363 -20.99 1.17 -18.87
C GLU A 363 -21.15 1.05 -17.34
N LYS A 364 -21.97 1.92 -16.73
CA LYS A 364 -22.20 1.91 -15.28
C LYS A 364 -22.98 0.68 -14.78
N LEU A 365 -23.88 0.15 -15.59
CA LEU A 365 -24.57 -1.11 -15.31
C LEU A 365 -23.61 -2.31 -15.42
N GLN A 366 -22.69 -2.30 -16.40
CA GLN A 366 -21.67 -3.33 -16.53
C GLN A 366 -20.71 -3.33 -15.34
N GLU A 367 -20.23 -2.13 -14.91
CA GLU A 367 -19.43 -1.98 -13.70
C GLU A 367 -20.15 -2.56 -12.46
N ARG A 368 -21.42 -2.22 -12.29
CA ARG A 368 -22.23 -2.70 -11.18
C ARG A 368 -22.44 -4.23 -11.22
N LEU A 369 -22.69 -4.78 -12.41
CA LEU A 369 -22.79 -6.22 -12.61
C LEU A 369 -21.48 -6.93 -12.27
N GLY A 370 -20.35 -6.39 -12.71
CA GLY A 370 -19.02 -6.91 -12.39
C GLY A 370 -18.77 -6.97 -10.88
N LYS A 371 -19.12 -5.89 -10.15
CA LYS A 371 -18.99 -5.84 -8.69
C LYS A 371 -19.88 -6.85 -7.96
N LEU A 372 -21.10 -7.10 -8.42
CA LEU A 372 -22.04 -8.02 -7.78
C LEU A 372 -21.78 -9.48 -8.13
N ALA A 373 -21.51 -9.78 -9.42
CA ALA A 373 -21.38 -11.14 -9.92
C ALA A 373 -19.94 -11.66 -9.97
N GLY A 374 -18.94 -10.79 -9.79
CA GLY A 374 -17.51 -11.15 -9.87
C GLY A 374 -16.99 -11.92 -8.66
N GLY A 375 -17.66 -11.82 -7.51
CA GLY A 375 -17.20 -12.40 -6.26
C GLY A 375 -15.90 -11.79 -5.75
N VAL A 376 -15.36 -12.37 -4.69
CA VAL A 376 -14.05 -12.04 -4.11
C VAL A 376 -13.20 -13.29 -4.09
N ALA A 377 -12.00 -13.24 -4.69
CA ALA A 377 -11.02 -14.31 -4.51
C ALA A 377 -10.30 -14.10 -3.18
N VAL A 378 -10.33 -15.09 -2.31
CA VAL A 378 -9.62 -15.07 -1.02
C VAL A 378 -8.41 -16.01 -1.13
N LEU A 379 -7.23 -15.44 -1.00
CA LEU A 379 -5.96 -16.15 -0.88
C LEU A 379 -5.74 -16.48 0.61
N TYR A 380 -6.02 -17.73 0.99
CA TYR A 380 -5.73 -18.22 2.33
C TYR A 380 -4.27 -18.66 2.40
N VAL A 381 -3.46 -17.96 3.18
CA VAL A 381 -2.02 -18.25 3.34
C VAL A 381 -1.84 -19.19 4.52
N GLY A 382 -1.26 -20.37 4.28
CA GLY A 382 -0.95 -21.37 5.30
C GLY A 382 0.55 -21.47 5.58
N ALA A 383 0.91 -21.69 6.86
CA ALA A 383 2.28 -21.97 7.29
C ALA A 383 2.31 -22.79 8.58
N ALA A 384 3.49 -23.35 8.93
CA ALA A 384 3.63 -24.17 10.12
C ALA A 384 3.78 -23.36 11.42
N THR A 385 4.25 -22.11 11.33
CA THR A 385 4.47 -21.21 12.47
C THR A 385 3.88 -19.83 12.19
N GLU A 386 3.55 -19.10 13.24
CA GLU A 386 3.02 -17.72 13.13
C GLU A 386 4.01 -16.75 12.45
N VAL A 387 5.31 -16.92 12.73
CA VAL A 387 6.38 -16.10 12.12
C VAL A 387 6.45 -16.34 10.61
N GLU A 388 6.41 -17.61 10.18
CA GLU A 388 6.39 -17.99 8.76
C GLU A 388 5.10 -17.54 8.08
N MET A 389 3.96 -17.66 8.76
CA MET A 389 2.66 -17.22 8.27
C MET A 389 2.68 -15.73 7.93
N LYS A 390 3.18 -14.93 8.84
CA LYS A 390 3.22 -13.48 8.68
C LYS A 390 4.17 -13.06 7.55
N GLU A 391 5.37 -13.64 7.48
CA GLU A 391 6.31 -13.39 6.38
C GLU A 391 5.72 -13.79 5.03
N LYS A 392 5.09 -14.96 4.95
CA LYS A 392 4.48 -15.44 3.71
C LYS A 392 3.29 -14.60 3.28
N LYS A 393 2.48 -14.12 4.24
CA LYS A 393 1.35 -13.23 3.99
C LYS A 393 1.81 -11.89 3.43
N ASP A 394 2.80 -11.24 4.06
CA ASP A 394 3.38 -9.98 3.60
C ASP A 394 3.89 -10.13 2.15
N ARG A 395 4.61 -11.21 1.86
CA ARG A 395 5.13 -11.51 0.52
C ARG A 395 4.03 -11.76 -0.53
N VAL A 396 2.93 -12.39 -0.16
CA VAL A 396 1.75 -12.58 -1.04
C VAL A 396 1.06 -11.24 -1.29
N GLU A 397 0.93 -10.38 -0.29
CA GLU A 397 0.34 -9.04 -0.43
C GLU A 397 1.18 -8.15 -1.35
N ASP A 398 2.51 -8.16 -1.22
CA ASP A 398 3.42 -7.43 -2.11
C ASP A 398 3.28 -7.93 -3.56
N ALA A 399 3.30 -9.25 -3.76
CA ALA A 399 3.15 -9.84 -5.07
C ALA A 399 1.78 -9.53 -5.72
N LEU A 400 0.71 -9.51 -4.94
CA LEU A 400 -0.62 -9.12 -5.41
C LEU A 400 -0.65 -7.63 -5.80
N SER A 401 -0.03 -6.77 -5.01
CA SER A 401 0.06 -5.33 -5.31
C SER A 401 0.89 -5.06 -6.57
N ALA A 402 2.02 -5.74 -6.72
CA ALA A 402 2.85 -5.67 -7.93
C ALA A 402 2.09 -6.13 -9.18
N THR A 403 1.32 -7.23 -9.09
CA THR A 403 0.52 -7.72 -10.23
C THR A 403 -0.58 -6.74 -10.61
N ARG A 404 -1.25 -6.09 -9.64
CA ARG A 404 -2.21 -5.02 -9.92
C ARG A 404 -1.56 -3.82 -10.60
N ALA A 405 -0.40 -3.38 -10.09
CA ALA A 405 0.38 -2.29 -10.70
C ALA A 405 0.80 -2.61 -12.14
N ALA A 406 1.14 -3.88 -12.43
CA ALA A 406 1.47 -4.33 -13.78
C ALA A 406 0.26 -4.33 -14.73
N VAL A 407 -0.91 -4.69 -14.25
CA VAL A 407 -2.16 -4.62 -15.05
C VAL A 407 -2.55 -3.16 -15.33
N GLU A 408 -2.29 -2.24 -14.39
CA GLU A 408 -2.64 -0.82 -14.52
C GLU A 408 -1.74 -0.07 -15.52
N GLU A 409 -0.40 -0.21 -15.41
CA GLU A 409 0.56 0.61 -16.16
C GLU A 409 1.53 -0.24 -17.02
N GLY A 410 1.32 -1.55 -17.11
CA GLY A 410 2.21 -2.44 -17.87
C GLY A 410 3.48 -2.82 -17.11
N ILE A 411 4.41 -3.41 -17.85
CA ILE A 411 5.65 -3.99 -17.35
C ILE A 411 6.87 -3.50 -18.14
N VAL A 412 8.00 -3.45 -17.46
CA VAL A 412 9.32 -3.10 -18.01
C VAL A 412 10.35 -4.20 -17.71
N PRO A 413 11.52 -4.22 -18.38
CA PRO A 413 12.61 -5.14 -18.02
C PRO A 413 13.01 -4.93 -16.55
N GLY A 414 12.99 -6.00 -15.76
CA GLY A 414 13.23 -5.94 -14.32
C GLY A 414 14.70 -5.84 -13.93
N GLY A 415 14.96 -5.98 -12.62
CA GLY A 415 16.31 -5.98 -12.07
C GLY A 415 17.06 -4.66 -12.22
N GLY A 416 16.38 -3.54 -12.42
CA GLY A 416 16.95 -2.22 -12.63
C GLY A 416 17.39 -1.94 -14.07
N VAL A 417 17.18 -2.86 -15.00
CA VAL A 417 17.56 -2.68 -16.43
C VAL A 417 16.79 -1.54 -17.06
N ALA A 418 15.49 -1.40 -16.77
CA ALA A 418 14.67 -0.30 -17.30
C ALA A 418 15.24 1.08 -16.96
N TYR A 419 15.78 1.28 -15.75
CA TYR A 419 16.43 2.53 -15.37
C TYR A 419 17.72 2.78 -16.17
N ILE A 420 18.53 1.71 -16.43
CA ILE A 420 19.74 1.85 -17.25
C ILE A 420 19.37 2.24 -18.69
N ARG A 421 18.30 1.70 -19.25
CA ARG A 421 17.78 2.10 -20.56
C ARG A 421 17.25 3.54 -20.55
N ALA A 422 16.48 3.90 -19.52
CA ALA A 422 15.95 5.25 -19.37
C ALA A 422 17.04 6.31 -19.16
N SER A 423 18.26 5.93 -18.72
CA SER A 423 19.38 6.86 -18.59
C SER A 423 19.78 7.53 -19.91
N GLU A 424 19.50 6.92 -21.06
CA GLU A 424 19.77 7.53 -22.37
C GLU A 424 18.89 8.78 -22.61
N ALA A 425 17.68 8.85 -22.07
CA ALA A 425 16.79 10.01 -22.22
C ALA A 425 17.32 11.28 -21.54
N ILE A 426 18.22 11.13 -20.56
CA ILE A 426 18.80 12.26 -19.82
C ILE A 426 20.26 12.52 -20.15
N LYS A 427 20.88 11.73 -21.05
CA LYS A 427 22.30 11.82 -21.39
C LYS A 427 22.70 13.18 -21.97
N ASP A 428 21.88 13.70 -22.87
CA ASP A 428 22.12 14.99 -23.56
C ASP A 428 21.24 16.12 -22.98
N LEU A 429 20.50 15.83 -21.90
CA LEU A 429 19.63 16.80 -21.25
C LEU A 429 20.48 17.85 -20.51
N LYS A 430 20.15 19.12 -20.71
CA LYS A 430 20.88 20.24 -20.09
C LYS A 430 19.94 21.09 -19.23
N GLY A 431 20.48 21.60 -18.15
CA GLY A 431 19.84 22.62 -17.33
C GLY A 431 19.98 24.03 -17.93
N VAL A 432 19.31 24.98 -17.29
CA VAL A 432 19.43 26.41 -17.62
C VAL A 432 20.80 26.95 -17.19
N ASN A 433 21.41 26.33 -16.19
CA ASN A 433 22.75 26.63 -15.68
C ASN A 433 23.51 25.35 -15.31
N GLU A 434 24.74 25.49 -14.82
CA GLU A 434 25.64 24.37 -14.48
C GLU A 434 25.11 23.56 -13.28
N ASP A 435 24.52 24.21 -12.29
CA ASP A 435 23.97 23.53 -11.10
C ASP A 435 22.73 22.71 -11.45
N GLU A 436 21.85 23.22 -12.30
CA GLU A 436 20.71 22.45 -12.81
C GLU A 436 21.19 21.24 -13.65
N THR A 437 22.22 21.42 -14.47
CA THR A 437 22.82 20.31 -15.22
C THR A 437 23.45 19.27 -14.28
N THR A 438 24.09 19.73 -13.21
CA THR A 438 24.59 18.84 -12.14
C THR A 438 23.47 18.06 -11.48
N GLY A 439 22.32 18.69 -11.25
CA GLY A 439 21.11 18.01 -10.76
C GLY A 439 20.68 16.85 -11.66
N ILE A 440 20.72 17.03 -12.98
CA ILE A 440 20.45 15.97 -13.96
C ILE A 440 21.45 14.82 -13.81
N HIS A 441 22.74 15.13 -13.68
CA HIS A 441 23.80 14.13 -13.52
C HIS A 441 23.67 13.35 -12.19
N ILE A 442 23.14 13.97 -11.12
CA ILE A 442 22.84 13.29 -9.86
C ILE A 442 21.84 12.17 -10.11
N VAL A 443 20.75 12.42 -10.85
CA VAL A 443 19.76 11.40 -11.19
C VAL A 443 20.36 10.33 -12.08
N ALA A 444 21.12 10.71 -13.11
CA ALA A 444 21.77 9.76 -14.01
C ALA A 444 22.65 8.75 -13.25
N ARG A 445 23.33 9.21 -12.19
CA ARG A 445 24.13 8.34 -11.33
C ARG A 445 23.28 7.51 -10.37
N ALA A 446 22.23 8.11 -9.81
CA ALA A 446 21.38 7.47 -8.79
C ALA A 446 20.54 6.31 -9.35
N ILE A 447 20.03 6.42 -10.58
CA ILE A 447 19.20 5.37 -11.20
C ILE A 447 19.99 4.08 -11.53
N GLU A 448 21.31 4.09 -11.41
CA GLU A 448 22.12 2.86 -11.49
C GLU A 448 22.12 2.06 -10.18
N GLU A 449 21.84 2.72 -9.04
CA GLU A 449 22.01 2.10 -7.72
C GLU A 449 21.11 0.89 -7.46
N PRO A 450 19.86 0.81 -7.90
CA PRO A 450 19.09 -0.42 -7.73
C PRO A 450 19.77 -1.65 -8.33
N LEU A 451 20.27 -1.56 -9.56
CA LEU A 451 21.01 -2.66 -10.19
C LEU A 451 22.35 -2.93 -9.48
N ARG A 452 23.09 -1.89 -9.06
CA ARG A 452 24.33 -2.04 -8.29
C ARG A 452 24.09 -2.77 -6.99
N GLN A 453 23.00 -2.43 -6.29
CA GLN A 453 22.66 -3.08 -5.02
C GLN A 453 22.26 -4.54 -5.22
N ILE A 454 21.45 -4.85 -6.26
CA ILE A 454 21.11 -6.24 -6.62
C ILE A 454 22.40 -7.04 -6.91
N ALA A 455 23.32 -6.48 -7.66
CA ALA A 455 24.61 -7.11 -7.97
C ALA A 455 25.47 -7.29 -6.71
N ALA A 456 25.56 -6.28 -5.85
CA ALA A 456 26.30 -6.35 -4.59
C ALA A 456 25.73 -7.43 -3.65
N ASN A 457 24.40 -7.51 -3.52
CA ASN A 457 23.73 -8.56 -2.73
C ASN A 457 23.96 -9.97 -3.35
N ALA A 458 24.21 -10.04 -4.65
CA ALA A 458 24.58 -11.27 -5.34
C ALA A 458 26.08 -11.61 -5.25
N GLY A 459 26.91 -10.70 -4.71
CA GLY A 459 28.35 -10.89 -4.58
C GLY A 459 29.14 -10.60 -5.86
N VAL A 460 28.59 -9.80 -6.77
CA VAL A 460 29.20 -9.45 -8.06
C VAL A 460 29.38 -7.93 -8.20
N GLU A 461 30.34 -7.51 -9.06
CA GLU A 461 30.67 -6.10 -9.25
C GLU A 461 29.66 -5.40 -10.17
N GLY A 462 28.85 -4.49 -9.63
CA GLY A 462 27.78 -3.82 -10.33
C GLY A 462 28.25 -2.95 -11.52
N SER A 463 29.45 -2.37 -11.43
CA SER A 463 29.98 -1.53 -12.50
C SER A 463 30.24 -2.30 -13.79
N VAL A 464 30.70 -3.54 -13.67
CA VAL A 464 30.94 -4.43 -14.82
C VAL A 464 29.62 -4.81 -15.48
N ILE A 465 28.62 -5.11 -14.66
CA ILE A 465 27.27 -5.50 -15.13
C ILE A 465 26.62 -4.33 -15.87
N ILE A 466 26.65 -3.12 -15.30
CA ILE A 466 26.04 -1.93 -15.91
C ILE A 466 26.69 -1.64 -17.27
N ASN A 467 28.02 -1.67 -17.36
CA ASN A 467 28.71 -1.43 -18.62
C ASN A 467 28.29 -2.45 -19.69
N LYS A 468 28.22 -3.74 -19.33
CA LYS A 468 27.80 -4.79 -20.25
C LYS A 468 26.33 -4.64 -20.68
N ILE A 469 25.45 -4.19 -19.78
CA ILE A 469 24.05 -3.89 -20.13
C ILE A 469 23.99 -2.71 -21.09
N ARG A 470 24.78 -1.64 -20.90
CA ARG A 470 24.83 -0.48 -21.80
C ARG A 470 25.32 -0.84 -23.21
N GLU A 471 26.25 -1.79 -23.34
CA GLU A 471 26.70 -2.31 -24.63
C GLU A 471 25.60 -3.12 -25.34
N GLY A 472 24.71 -3.75 -24.58
CA GLY A 472 23.56 -4.49 -25.08
C GLY A 472 22.40 -3.58 -25.52
N LYS A 473 21.41 -4.15 -26.21
CA LYS A 473 20.24 -3.44 -26.72
C LYS A 473 18.93 -4.06 -26.22
N GLY A 474 17.87 -3.26 -26.23
CA GLY A 474 16.53 -3.72 -25.84
C GLY A 474 16.50 -4.26 -24.41
N ASP A 475 15.91 -5.42 -24.25
CA ASP A 475 15.64 -6.05 -22.95
C ASP A 475 16.81 -6.92 -22.42
N PHE A 476 17.99 -6.80 -23.05
CA PHE A 476 19.21 -7.47 -22.59
C PHE A 476 19.61 -6.97 -21.20
N GLY A 477 19.71 -7.88 -20.24
CA GLY A 477 20.01 -7.57 -18.86
C GLY A 477 20.74 -8.71 -18.16
N TYR A 478 20.89 -8.57 -16.83
CA TYR A 478 21.59 -9.54 -15.98
C TYR A 478 20.60 -10.14 -14.97
N ASN A 479 20.43 -11.47 -15.04
CA ASN A 479 19.67 -12.23 -14.07
C ASN A 479 20.55 -12.62 -12.87
N ALA A 480 20.44 -11.88 -11.79
CA ALA A 480 21.25 -12.08 -10.58
C ALA A 480 20.97 -13.42 -9.86
N ARG A 481 19.85 -14.11 -10.18
CA ARG A 481 19.54 -15.42 -9.62
C ARG A 481 20.41 -16.51 -10.25
N THR A 482 20.51 -16.50 -11.60
CA THR A 482 21.22 -17.53 -12.37
C THR A 482 22.66 -17.13 -12.72
N ASP A 483 23.05 -15.87 -12.48
CA ASP A 483 24.35 -15.29 -12.85
C ASP A 483 24.57 -15.29 -14.38
N GLU A 484 23.52 -14.98 -15.15
CA GLU A 484 23.52 -15.02 -16.60
C GLU A 484 23.05 -13.69 -17.20
N TYR A 485 23.55 -13.39 -18.42
CA TYR A 485 23.03 -12.30 -19.23
C TYR A 485 21.99 -12.83 -20.19
N VAL A 486 20.77 -12.29 -20.10
CA VAL A 486 19.58 -12.82 -20.80
C VAL A 486 18.71 -11.70 -21.33
N ASN A 487 17.73 -12.04 -22.19
CA ASN A 487 16.59 -11.16 -22.42
C ASN A 487 15.69 -11.23 -21.18
N MET A 488 15.46 -10.09 -20.52
CA MET A 488 14.76 -10.03 -19.23
C MET A 488 13.28 -10.41 -19.35
N PHE A 489 12.61 -10.05 -20.45
CA PHE A 489 11.21 -10.47 -20.68
C PHE A 489 11.10 -11.97 -20.93
N GLU A 490 11.98 -12.54 -21.73
CA GLU A 490 11.99 -13.99 -21.99
C GLU A 490 12.34 -14.80 -20.74
N ALA A 491 13.22 -14.27 -19.91
CA ALA A 491 13.60 -14.88 -18.63
C ALA A 491 12.55 -14.68 -17.52
N GLY A 492 11.47 -13.92 -17.79
CA GLY A 492 10.43 -13.60 -16.80
C GLY A 492 10.90 -12.67 -15.68
N VAL A 493 12.02 -11.96 -15.84
CA VAL A 493 12.51 -10.97 -14.87
C VAL A 493 11.98 -9.60 -15.27
N ILE A 494 10.82 -9.27 -14.76
CA ILE A 494 10.03 -8.09 -15.15
C ILE A 494 9.54 -7.35 -13.91
N ASP A 495 9.50 -6.02 -14.01
CA ASP A 495 9.02 -5.13 -12.96
C ASP A 495 7.78 -4.35 -13.44
N PRO A 496 6.79 -4.06 -12.59
CA PRO A 496 5.70 -3.16 -12.94
C PRO A 496 6.19 -1.75 -13.22
N THR A 497 5.75 -1.15 -14.31
CA THR A 497 6.11 0.22 -14.68
C THR A 497 5.74 1.22 -13.59
N LYS A 498 4.53 1.08 -13.02
CA LYS A 498 4.05 1.91 -11.92
C LYS A 498 4.98 1.86 -10.70
N VAL A 499 5.43 0.67 -10.31
CA VAL A 499 6.34 0.47 -9.17
C VAL A 499 7.66 1.22 -9.40
N SER A 500 8.27 1.02 -10.58
CA SER A 500 9.54 1.69 -10.92
C SER A 500 9.37 3.21 -10.98
N ARG A 501 8.32 3.72 -11.59
CA ARG A 501 8.03 5.14 -11.70
C ARG A 501 7.82 5.79 -10.32
N VAL A 502 6.92 5.26 -9.52
CA VAL A 502 6.57 5.78 -8.20
C VAL A 502 7.77 5.76 -7.25
N ALA A 503 8.59 4.70 -7.30
CA ALA A 503 9.81 4.62 -6.50
C ALA A 503 10.78 5.77 -6.80
N LEU A 504 10.98 6.11 -8.07
CA LEU A 504 11.86 7.22 -8.47
C LEU A 504 11.27 8.59 -8.10
N GLU A 505 9.97 8.82 -8.37
CA GLU A 505 9.29 10.07 -8.05
C GLU A 505 9.32 10.39 -6.55
N ASN A 506 8.99 9.41 -5.70
CA ASN A 506 9.02 9.59 -4.24
C ASN A 506 10.43 9.77 -3.70
N ALA A 507 11.40 8.99 -4.21
CA ALA A 507 12.81 9.14 -3.85
C ALA A 507 13.33 10.54 -4.17
N ALA A 508 13.07 11.04 -5.37
CA ALA A 508 13.54 12.34 -5.81
C ALA A 508 12.85 13.49 -5.06
N SER A 509 11.55 13.37 -4.78
CA SER A 509 10.79 14.35 -4.03
C SER A 509 11.39 14.60 -2.64
N VAL A 510 11.59 13.54 -1.87
CA VAL A 510 12.13 13.63 -0.51
C VAL A 510 13.61 14.00 -0.54
N ALA A 511 14.41 13.42 -1.44
CA ALA A 511 15.82 13.77 -1.58
C ALA A 511 16.00 15.25 -1.97
N GLY A 512 15.14 15.79 -2.85
CA GLY A 512 15.14 17.20 -3.20
C GLY A 512 14.89 18.11 -1.99
N MET A 513 13.95 17.76 -1.12
CA MET A 513 13.72 18.48 0.14
C MET A 513 14.93 18.36 1.08
N PHE A 514 15.52 17.19 1.18
CA PHE A 514 16.70 16.95 2.00
C PHE A 514 17.89 17.83 1.56
N LEU A 515 18.16 17.91 0.27
CA LEU A 515 19.24 18.71 -0.29
C LEU A 515 19.05 20.22 -0.09
N THR A 516 17.81 20.70 -0.07
CA THR A 516 17.46 22.11 0.13
C THR A 516 17.34 22.49 1.61
N THR A 517 17.49 21.55 2.53
CA THR A 517 17.41 21.80 3.98
C THR A 517 18.68 22.51 4.45
N GLU A 518 18.52 23.63 5.16
CA GLU A 518 19.59 24.42 5.75
C GLU A 518 19.62 24.39 7.27
N CYS A 519 18.46 24.16 7.88
CA CYS A 519 18.29 24.18 9.32
C CYS A 519 17.43 22.99 9.76
N ALA A 520 17.82 22.34 10.83
CA ALA A 520 17.07 21.29 11.50
C ALA A 520 16.76 21.69 12.95
N ILE A 521 15.54 21.46 13.41
CA ILE A 521 15.05 21.86 14.73
C ILE A 521 14.43 20.64 15.40
N VAL A 522 14.95 20.27 16.59
CA VAL A 522 14.45 19.14 17.38
C VAL A 522 14.04 19.59 18.78
N ASP A 523 13.23 18.79 19.46
CA ASP A 523 12.91 18.99 20.87
C ASP A 523 14.08 18.56 21.76
N LEU A 524 14.45 19.35 22.76
CA LEU A 524 15.36 18.89 23.80
C LEU A 524 14.65 17.87 24.70
N PRO A 525 15.29 16.72 25.00
CA PRO A 525 14.72 15.76 25.92
C PRO A 525 14.46 16.43 27.29
N GLU A 526 13.28 16.18 27.84
CA GLU A 526 13.00 16.64 29.20
C GLU A 526 13.96 15.95 30.17
N PRO A 527 14.61 16.72 31.09
CA PRO A 527 15.41 16.10 32.14
C PRO A 527 14.52 15.12 32.91
N ALA A 528 15.00 13.89 33.07
CA ALA A 528 14.29 12.87 33.84
C ALA A 528 13.89 13.48 35.20
N ALA A 529 12.59 13.45 35.52
CA ALA A 529 12.11 13.90 36.80
C ALA A 529 12.94 13.20 37.90
N PRO A 530 13.49 13.94 38.92
CA PRO A 530 14.28 13.32 39.97
C PRO A 530 13.45 12.19 40.58
N ALA A 531 14.03 10.99 40.65
CA ALA A 531 13.39 9.85 41.27
C ALA A 531 13.00 10.26 42.70
N VAL A 532 11.71 10.33 42.99
CA VAL A 532 11.19 10.57 44.32
C VAL A 532 11.73 9.42 45.19
N PRO A 533 12.56 9.69 46.20
CA PRO A 533 13.06 8.63 47.05
C PRO A 533 11.84 7.94 47.67
N ALA A 534 11.74 6.65 47.49
CA ALA A 534 10.72 5.83 48.13
C ALA A 534 10.86 6.09 49.65
N GLY A 535 9.94 6.90 50.19
CA GLY A 535 9.87 7.23 51.59
C GLY A 535 9.84 5.95 52.40
N GLY A 536 10.91 5.67 53.15
CA GLY A 536 10.95 4.57 54.06
C GLY A 536 9.81 4.72 55.06
N MET A 537 8.84 3.84 55.01
CA MET A 537 7.96 3.54 56.14
C MET A 537 8.84 2.89 57.20
N GLY A 538 9.55 3.75 57.96
CA GLY A 538 10.12 3.40 59.24
C GLY A 538 9.01 3.07 60.21
N GLY A 539 9.14 1.94 60.88
CA GLY A 539 8.16 1.38 61.77
C GLY A 539 7.76 2.28 62.92
N MET A 540 6.56 2.07 63.40
CA MET A 540 6.20 2.20 64.82
C MET A 540 5.33 1.01 65.20
N MET A 541 5.83 0.34 66.17
CA MET A 541 5.32 -0.62 67.17
C MET A 541 3.83 -0.94 67.09
#